data_4d1206e0451823b407c0214b0ac0d659
#
_entry.id   4d1206e0451823b407c0214b0ac0d659
#
_cell.length_a   1.000
_cell.length_b   1.000
_cell.length_c   1.000
_cell.angle_alpha   90.00
_cell.angle_beta   90.00
_cell.angle_gamma   90.00
#
_symmetry.space_group_name_H-M   'P 1'
#
loop_
_entity.id
_entity.type
_entity.pdbx_description
1 polymer ?
#
loop_
_entity_poly.entity_id
_entity_poly.type
_entity_poly.pdbx_seq_one_letter_code
_entity_poly.pdbx_strand_id
1 'polypeptide(L)'
;AIVPSTCAFLGIPCIPCGSFSILAGENKYHSNLLAKECGLLVSPTCEASDPNGIFRPLNWGSSLGVVRGKCPTAQKGIYQKFIKGFDITTPAIFNPLTENFDFLPTIVYVPKNQDINWFFGETAKEEKIGYQRELVYDLCDSLKEKYIELIRIIGVKTFCRIDARIMVSNYNDIDAVLSSPISDRNLYFVEINVMPTINTNNSFGFSYAGFRDSPSQAKLLRLLDS
;
A
#
# COMPACT_ATOMS: atom_id res chain seq x y z
N ALA A 1 7.52 7.99 15.95
CA ALA A 1 7.13 7.18 17.14
C ALA A 1 7.07 7.98 18.45
N ILE A 2 7.79 9.11 18.60
CA ILE A 2 7.82 9.89 19.86
C ILE A 2 6.42 10.35 20.27
N VAL A 3 5.67 10.98 19.40
CA VAL A 3 4.32 11.51 19.71
C VAL A 3 3.38 10.43 20.25
N PRO A 4 3.19 9.28 19.60
CA PRO A 4 2.35 8.22 20.17
C PRO A 4 2.89 7.64 21.51
N SER A 5 4.20 7.58 21.69
CA SER A 5 4.77 7.15 22.98
C SER A 5 4.45 8.14 24.11
N THR A 6 4.58 9.44 23.83
CA THR A 6 4.23 10.48 24.78
C THR A 6 2.72 10.47 25.10
N CYS A 7 1.88 10.32 24.09
CA CYS A 7 0.43 10.17 24.28
C CYS A 7 0.10 8.97 25.18
N ALA A 8 0.73 7.81 24.92
CA ALA A 8 0.51 6.60 25.71
C ALA A 8 0.96 6.81 27.17
N PHE A 9 2.10 7.46 27.40
CA PHE A 9 2.59 7.78 28.76
C PHE A 9 1.62 8.71 29.51
N LEU A 10 1.02 9.65 28.81
CA LEU A 10 0.07 10.62 29.39
C LEU A 10 -1.38 10.11 29.44
N GLY A 11 -1.68 8.88 29.01
CA GLY A 11 -3.03 8.34 28.92
C GLY A 11 -3.89 9.02 27.83
N ILE A 12 -3.29 9.69 26.84
CA ILE A 12 -3.99 10.38 25.77
C ILE A 12 -4.17 9.41 24.58
N PRO A 13 -5.40 9.21 24.06
CA PRO A 13 -5.62 8.43 22.85
C PRO A 13 -4.82 8.97 21.66
N CYS A 14 -4.15 8.09 20.93
CA CYS A 14 -3.41 8.46 19.72
C CYS A 14 -3.94 7.67 18.51
N ILE A 15 -4.39 8.39 17.49
CA ILE A 15 -4.92 7.87 16.24
C ILE A 15 -3.94 8.26 15.11
N PRO A 16 -3.71 7.38 14.13
CA PRO A 16 -4.37 6.08 13.87
C PRO A 16 -3.73 4.89 14.55
N CYS A 17 -2.54 5.02 15.14
CA CYS A 17 -1.79 3.87 15.66
C CYS A 17 -0.81 4.25 16.78
N GLY A 18 -0.27 3.23 17.46
CA GLY A 18 0.75 3.38 18.49
C GLY A 18 2.17 3.47 17.93
N SER A 19 3.14 3.66 18.83
CA SER A 19 4.57 3.82 18.49
C SER A 19 5.15 2.62 17.77
N PHE A 20 4.79 1.41 18.20
CA PHE A 20 5.24 0.17 17.56
C PHE A 20 4.80 0.10 16.11
N SER A 21 3.53 0.41 15.83
CA SER A 21 2.98 0.40 14.48
C SER A 21 3.74 1.35 13.54
N ILE A 22 4.10 2.53 14.04
CA ILE A 22 4.90 3.49 13.27
C ILE A 22 6.29 2.92 12.98
N LEU A 23 6.98 2.42 14.00
CA LEU A 23 8.33 1.86 13.82
C LEU A 23 8.35 0.66 12.88
N ALA A 24 7.38 -0.24 13.03
CA ALA A 24 7.29 -1.46 12.21
C ALA A 24 6.82 -1.16 10.78
N GLY A 25 5.86 -0.25 10.61
CA GLY A 25 5.27 0.07 9.30
C GLY A 25 6.17 0.98 8.45
N GLU A 26 6.77 2.03 9.04
CA GLU A 26 7.59 2.98 8.29
C GLU A 26 8.97 2.41 7.91
N ASN A 27 9.52 1.48 8.69
CA ASN A 27 10.78 0.85 8.35
C ASN A 27 10.57 -0.25 7.31
N LYS A 28 11.02 -0.01 6.08
CA LYS A 28 10.80 -0.92 4.93
C LYS A 28 11.40 -2.31 5.12
N TYR A 29 12.49 -2.44 5.86
CA TYR A 29 13.06 -3.73 6.17
C TYR A 29 12.15 -4.54 7.11
N HIS A 30 11.70 -3.91 8.21
CA HIS A 30 10.82 -4.57 9.17
C HIS A 30 9.45 -4.90 8.57
N SER A 31 8.82 -3.96 7.87
CA SER A 31 7.52 -4.21 7.24
C SER A 31 7.58 -5.30 6.17
N ASN A 32 8.69 -5.40 5.41
CA ASN A 32 8.89 -6.47 4.44
C ASN A 32 9.07 -7.85 5.12
N LEU A 33 9.77 -7.93 6.26
CA LEU A 33 9.89 -9.18 7.02
C LEU A 33 8.52 -9.63 7.54
N LEU A 34 7.76 -8.73 8.15
CA LEU A 34 6.43 -9.04 8.67
C LEU A 34 5.46 -9.44 7.54
N ALA A 35 5.49 -8.73 6.41
CA ALA A 35 4.69 -9.09 5.24
C ALA A 35 5.03 -10.51 4.72
N LYS A 36 6.30 -10.87 4.71
CA LYS A 36 6.75 -12.21 4.31
C LYS A 36 6.28 -13.30 5.28
N GLU A 37 6.31 -13.05 6.58
CA GLU A 37 5.77 -13.95 7.60
C GLU A 37 4.26 -14.18 7.44
N CYS A 38 3.51 -13.15 7.02
CA CYS A 38 2.09 -13.27 6.67
C CYS A 38 1.84 -13.94 5.30
N GLY A 39 2.88 -14.47 4.64
CA GLY A 39 2.76 -15.15 3.33
C GLY A 39 2.55 -14.22 2.13
N LEU A 40 2.81 -12.92 2.26
CA LEU A 40 2.84 -11.99 1.14
C LEU A 40 4.15 -12.13 0.35
N LEU A 41 4.07 -12.01 -0.97
CA LEU A 41 5.27 -11.90 -1.79
C LEU A 41 5.96 -10.57 -1.51
N VAL A 42 7.26 -10.62 -1.32
CA VAL A 42 8.14 -9.46 -1.18
C VAL A 42 9.20 -9.54 -2.25
N SER A 43 9.52 -8.41 -2.88
CA SER A 43 10.54 -8.41 -3.92
C SER A 43 11.88 -8.93 -3.39
N PRO A 44 12.55 -9.86 -4.09
CA PRO A 44 13.85 -10.38 -3.68
C PRO A 44 14.90 -9.28 -3.53
N THR A 45 15.78 -9.43 -2.55
CA THR A 45 16.96 -8.57 -2.43
C THR A 45 17.91 -8.77 -3.60
N CYS A 46 18.64 -7.73 -3.96
CA CYS A 46 19.66 -7.78 -5.00
C CYS A 46 20.89 -6.94 -4.61
N GLU A 47 21.94 -7.07 -5.41
CA GLU A 47 23.15 -6.26 -5.25
C GLU A 47 22.89 -4.79 -5.59
N ALA A 48 23.62 -3.88 -4.94
CA ALA A 48 23.51 -2.43 -5.18
C ALA A 48 23.89 -2.01 -6.61
N SER A 49 24.63 -2.85 -7.31
CA SER A 49 25.07 -2.68 -8.70
C SER A 49 24.10 -3.22 -9.74
N ASP A 50 23.02 -3.91 -9.30
CA ASP A 50 22.05 -4.52 -10.22
C ASP A 50 21.32 -3.44 -11.04
N PRO A 51 21.45 -3.41 -12.37
CA PRO A 51 20.78 -2.41 -13.21
C PRO A 51 19.25 -2.57 -13.20
N ASN A 52 18.74 -3.74 -12.80
CA ASN A 52 17.32 -4.03 -12.66
C ASN A 52 16.86 -3.92 -11.19
N GLY A 53 17.70 -3.37 -10.33
CA GLY A 53 17.37 -3.13 -8.93
C GLY A 53 16.57 -1.85 -8.72
N ILE A 54 15.97 -1.77 -7.54
CA ILE A 54 15.38 -0.55 -6.99
C ILE A 54 15.91 -0.37 -5.56
N PHE A 55 16.44 0.82 -5.29
CA PHE A 55 16.83 1.23 -3.95
C PHE A 55 15.68 1.96 -3.28
N ARG A 56 15.44 1.66 -2.02
CA ARG A 56 14.41 2.29 -1.21
C ARG A 56 15.01 2.65 0.16
N PRO A 57 15.08 3.94 0.55
CA PRO A 57 15.52 4.36 1.88
C PRO A 57 14.67 3.69 2.98
N LEU A 58 15.30 3.30 4.11
CA LEU A 58 14.61 2.52 5.16
C LEU A 58 13.38 3.22 5.74
N ASN A 59 13.51 4.50 6.07
CA ASN A 59 12.50 5.23 6.86
C ASN A 59 11.93 6.45 6.15
N TRP A 60 12.20 6.63 4.86
CA TRP A 60 11.67 7.76 4.10
C TRP A 60 10.35 7.40 3.45
N GLY A 61 9.37 8.30 3.59
CA GLY A 61 8.06 8.19 2.94
C GLY A 61 8.01 8.91 1.60
N SER A 62 6.83 8.92 0.99
CA SER A 62 6.51 9.70 -0.22
C SER A 62 7.38 9.39 -1.43
N SER A 63 7.97 8.22 -1.52
CA SER A 63 8.93 7.80 -2.57
C SER A 63 10.21 8.62 -2.64
N LEU A 64 10.48 9.49 -1.64
CA LEU A 64 11.71 10.27 -1.57
C LEU A 64 12.94 9.36 -1.58
N GLY A 65 13.91 9.68 -2.43
CA GLY A 65 15.16 8.94 -2.53
C GLY A 65 15.04 7.52 -3.09
N VAL A 66 13.91 7.14 -3.65
CA VAL A 66 13.73 5.87 -4.38
C VAL A 66 14.41 5.99 -5.74
N VAL A 67 15.37 5.08 -6.03
CA VAL A 67 16.18 5.11 -7.25
C VAL A 67 16.17 3.75 -7.93
N ARG A 68 15.94 3.73 -9.26
CA ARG A 68 16.14 2.53 -10.10
C ARG A 68 17.56 2.43 -10.59
N GLY A 69 18.06 1.20 -10.66
CA GLY A 69 19.42 0.92 -11.14
C GLY A 69 20.48 1.17 -10.07
N LYS A 70 21.63 1.71 -10.48
CA LYS A 70 22.77 1.92 -9.59
C LYS A 70 22.45 2.94 -8.49
N CYS A 71 22.61 2.49 -7.25
CA CYS A 71 22.27 3.28 -6.07
C CYS A 71 23.38 4.22 -5.58
N PRO A 72 22.99 5.33 -4.93
CA PRO A 72 23.92 6.13 -4.14
C PRO A 72 24.46 5.34 -2.94
N THR A 73 25.78 5.26 -2.82
CA THR A 73 26.50 4.41 -1.82
C THR A 73 26.40 4.91 -0.37
N ALA A 74 25.80 6.08 -0.12
CA ALA A 74 25.85 6.73 1.20
C ALA A 74 24.56 6.61 2.03
N GLN A 75 23.47 6.07 1.49
CA GLN A 75 22.18 5.99 2.19
C GLN A 75 21.88 4.61 2.73
N LYS A 76 21.34 4.53 3.96
CA LYS A 76 20.78 3.28 4.50
C LYS A 76 19.45 2.96 3.84
N GLY A 77 19.35 1.81 3.19
CA GLY A 77 18.16 1.37 2.48
C GLY A 77 18.16 -0.10 2.16
N ILE A 78 17.13 -0.53 1.47
CA ILE A 78 17.01 -1.90 0.94
C ILE A 78 17.14 -1.87 -0.58
N TYR A 79 17.83 -2.89 -1.10
CA TYR A 79 18.01 -3.12 -2.52
C TYR A 79 17.20 -4.33 -2.92
N GLN A 80 16.29 -4.16 -3.84
CA GLN A 80 15.37 -5.21 -4.27
C GLN A 80 15.31 -5.26 -5.79
N LYS A 81 14.96 -6.42 -6.34
CA LYS A 81 14.62 -6.55 -7.75
C LYS A 81 13.43 -5.65 -8.07
N PHE A 82 13.52 -4.91 -9.16
CA PHE A 82 12.36 -4.15 -9.62
C PHE A 82 11.32 -5.08 -10.25
N ILE A 83 10.09 -5.00 -9.77
CA ILE A 83 8.97 -5.79 -10.30
C ILE A 83 8.31 -4.98 -11.41
N LYS A 84 8.30 -5.52 -12.63
CA LYS A 84 7.58 -4.89 -13.76
C LYS A 84 6.07 -5.06 -13.57
N GLY A 85 5.29 -4.01 -13.80
CA GLY A 85 3.84 -4.08 -13.65
C GLY A 85 3.20 -2.79 -13.14
N PHE A 86 2.11 -2.91 -12.39
CA PHE A 86 1.30 -1.78 -11.95
C PHE A 86 1.40 -1.58 -10.44
N ASP A 87 1.60 -0.34 -10.01
CA ASP A 87 1.47 0.01 -8.60
C ASP A 87 0.00 0.01 -8.21
N ILE A 88 -0.27 -0.53 -7.03
CA ILE A 88 -1.61 -0.53 -6.44
C ILE A 88 -1.56 -0.04 -5.01
N THR A 89 -2.70 0.44 -4.56
CA THR A 89 -2.88 0.89 -3.19
C THR A 89 -4.23 0.44 -2.66
N THR A 90 -4.23 -0.21 -1.50
CA THR A 90 -5.43 -0.74 -0.85
C THR A 90 -5.59 -0.09 0.51
N PRO A 91 -6.51 0.85 0.69
CA PRO A 91 -6.84 1.38 2.01
C PRO A 91 -7.67 0.37 2.81
N ALA A 92 -7.46 0.36 4.13
CA ALA A 92 -8.21 -0.44 5.08
C ALA A 92 -8.69 0.42 6.25
N ILE A 93 -9.91 0.15 6.73
CA ILE A 93 -10.54 0.84 7.86
C ILE A 93 -11.04 -0.21 8.85
N PHE A 94 -10.79 0.01 10.14
CA PHE A 94 -11.34 -0.85 11.20
C PHE A 94 -12.85 -0.65 11.31
N ASN A 95 -13.57 -1.75 11.25
CA ASN A 95 -15.01 -1.80 11.42
C ASN A 95 -15.33 -2.30 12.85
N PRO A 96 -15.85 -1.44 13.74
CA PRO A 96 -16.14 -1.83 15.12
C PRO A 96 -17.30 -2.82 15.25
N LEU A 97 -18.16 -2.96 14.23
CA LEU A 97 -19.28 -3.91 14.26
C LEU A 97 -18.83 -5.34 14.01
N THR A 98 -17.81 -5.52 13.18
CA THR A 98 -17.25 -6.84 12.84
C THR A 98 -15.95 -7.13 13.60
N GLU A 99 -15.44 -6.16 14.35
CA GLU A 99 -14.13 -6.17 15.01
C GLU A 99 -12.98 -6.55 14.07
N ASN A 100 -13.11 -6.15 12.80
CA ASN A 100 -12.18 -6.50 11.74
C ASN A 100 -11.91 -5.28 10.82
N PHE A 101 -11.06 -5.47 9.82
CA PHE A 101 -10.77 -4.44 8.83
C PHE A 101 -11.58 -4.68 7.57
N ASP A 102 -12.26 -3.62 7.11
CA ASP A 102 -12.87 -3.55 5.79
C ASP A 102 -11.88 -2.91 4.82
N PHE A 103 -11.77 -3.47 3.63
CA PHE A 103 -10.94 -2.93 2.56
C PHE A 103 -11.78 -2.04 1.65
N LEU A 104 -11.31 -0.81 1.44
CA LEU A 104 -11.86 0.07 0.42
C LEU A 104 -11.38 -0.39 -0.97
N PRO A 105 -12.03 0.04 -2.06
CA PRO A 105 -11.59 -0.29 -3.41
C PRO A 105 -10.11 -0.04 -3.62
N THR A 106 -9.42 -1.03 -4.16
CA THR A 106 -8.00 -0.91 -4.51
C THR A 106 -7.83 0.03 -5.69
N ILE A 107 -6.93 0.98 -5.57
CA ILE A 107 -6.54 1.84 -6.67
C ILE A 107 -5.42 1.18 -7.44
N VAL A 108 -5.59 1.05 -8.75
CA VAL A 108 -4.54 0.68 -9.70
C VAL A 108 -4.05 1.94 -10.39
N TYR A 109 -2.74 2.18 -10.36
CA TYR A 109 -2.12 3.30 -11.08
C TYR A 109 -1.73 2.85 -12.48
N VAL A 110 -2.45 3.35 -13.48
CA VAL A 110 -2.29 2.98 -14.89
C VAL A 110 -1.46 4.05 -15.59
N PRO A 111 -0.22 3.77 -16.00
CA PRO A 111 0.63 4.74 -16.67
C PRO A 111 0.12 5.07 -18.07
N LYS A 112 0.01 6.36 -18.39
CA LYS A 112 -0.49 6.83 -19.72
C LYS A 112 0.47 6.52 -20.87
N ASN A 113 1.76 6.36 -20.59
CA ASN A 113 2.78 5.98 -21.56
C ASN A 113 2.84 4.47 -21.85
N GLN A 114 1.94 3.68 -21.25
CA GLN A 114 1.84 2.23 -21.39
C GLN A 114 3.12 1.45 -21.02
N ASP A 115 3.95 2.02 -20.13
CA ASP A 115 5.21 1.41 -19.71
C ASP A 115 5.05 0.65 -18.38
N ILE A 116 5.16 -0.67 -18.41
CA ILE A 116 5.15 -1.52 -17.20
C ILE A 116 6.39 -1.33 -16.30
N ASN A 117 7.40 -0.60 -16.76
CA ASN A 117 8.53 -0.18 -15.95
C ASN A 117 8.27 1.15 -15.21
N TRP A 118 7.18 1.83 -15.50
CA TRP A 118 6.76 3.00 -14.74
C TRP A 118 6.44 2.62 -13.30
N PHE A 119 6.72 3.51 -12.34
CA PHE A 119 6.33 3.34 -10.94
C PHE A 119 5.92 4.69 -10.34
N PHE A 120 5.12 4.63 -9.28
CA PHE A 120 4.61 5.80 -8.60
C PHE A 120 5.70 6.46 -7.72
N GLY A 121 6.70 7.05 -8.37
CA GLY A 121 7.82 7.74 -7.74
C GLY A 121 7.56 9.22 -7.46
N GLU A 122 8.61 9.92 -7.01
CA GLU A 122 8.57 11.36 -6.74
C GLU A 122 8.20 12.15 -7.99
N THR A 123 8.89 11.92 -9.11
CA THR A 123 8.62 12.56 -10.42
C THR A 123 7.18 12.36 -10.88
N ALA A 124 6.63 11.15 -10.74
CA ALA A 124 5.24 10.88 -11.12
C ALA A 124 4.21 11.65 -10.29
N LYS A 125 4.55 12.01 -9.05
CA LYS A 125 3.68 12.82 -8.17
C LYS A 125 3.70 14.29 -8.57
N GLU A 126 4.84 14.80 -9.01
CA GLU A 126 5.02 16.18 -9.47
C GLU A 126 4.35 16.40 -10.83
N GLU A 127 4.54 15.47 -11.74
CA GLU A 127 4.03 15.54 -13.11
C GLU A 127 2.58 15.07 -13.26
N LYS A 128 1.71 15.11 -12.34
CA LYS A 128 0.25 14.72 -12.31
C LYS A 128 -0.38 14.18 -13.62
N ILE A 129 0.34 14.18 -14.71
CA ILE A 129 -0.07 13.90 -16.10
C ILE A 129 0.24 12.44 -16.49
N GLY A 130 1.10 11.76 -15.73
CA GLY A 130 1.70 10.48 -16.17
C GLY A 130 0.84 9.24 -15.96
N TYR A 131 -0.29 9.28 -15.23
CA TYR A 131 -1.09 8.10 -14.89
C TYR A 131 -2.59 8.40 -14.77
N GLN A 132 -3.38 7.32 -14.79
CA GLN A 132 -4.79 7.29 -14.39
C GLN A 132 -4.94 6.45 -13.12
N ARG A 133 -6.02 6.66 -12.38
CA ARG A 133 -6.40 5.86 -11.20
C ARG A 133 -7.67 5.11 -11.53
N GLU A 134 -7.59 3.78 -11.50
CA GLU A 134 -8.72 2.89 -11.71
C GLU A 134 -9.04 2.16 -10.41
N LEU A 135 -10.31 1.81 -10.21
CA LEU A 135 -10.77 1.16 -8.99
C LEU A 135 -11.09 -0.31 -9.26
N VAL A 136 -10.52 -1.19 -8.42
CA VAL A 136 -10.91 -2.60 -8.33
C VAL A 136 -11.54 -2.83 -6.96
N TYR A 137 -12.77 -3.33 -6.95
CA TYR A 137 -13.60 -3.38 -5.75
C TYR A 137 -13.35 -4.63 -4.89
N ASP A 138 -12.78 -5.67 -5.47
CA ASP A 138 -12.61 -6.94 -4.78
C ASP A 138 -11.15 -7.36 -4.66
N LEU A 139 -10.84 -7.93 -3.48
CA LEU A 139 -9.63 -8.69 -3.21
C LEU A 139 -10.02 -10.17 -3.08
N CYS A 140 -9.16 -11.09 -3.52
CA CYS A 140 -9.37 -12.51 -3.20
C CYS A 140 -9.27 -12.73 -1.67
N ASP A 141 -9.97 -13.73 -1.16
CA ASP A 141 -10.07 -13.96 0.29
C ASP A 141 -8.70 -14.28 0.91
N SER A 142 -7.86 -15.04 0.22
CA SER A 142 -6.48 -15.31 0.65
C SER A 142 -5.66 -14.02 0.84
N LEU A 143 -5.82 -13.02 -0.03
CA LEU A 143 -5.13 -11.74 0.11
C LEU A 143 -5.70 -10.92 1.27
N LYS A 144 -7.03 -10.92 1.46
CA LYS A 144 -7.68 -10.25 2.60
C LYS A 144 -7.17 -10.78 3.92
N GLU A 145 -7.10 -12.11 4.08
CA GLU A 145 -6.59 -12.77 5.28
C GLU A 145 -5.15 -12.36 5.59
N LYS A 146 -4.26 -12.40 4.60
CA LYS A 146 -2.86 -11.99 4.74
C LYS A 146 -2.71 -10.50 5.11
N TYR A 147 -3.53 -9.65 4.51
CA TYR A 147 -3.53 -8.21 4.83
C TYR A 147 -4.04 -7.95 6.25
N ILE A 148 -5.10 -8.63 6.69
CA ILE A 148 -5.62 -8.53 8.06
C ILE A 148 -4.56 -8.99 9.06
N GLU A 149 -3.89 -10.10 8.79
CA GLU A 149 -2.82 -10.61 9.65
C GLU A 149 -1.66 -9.60 9.75
N LEU A 150 -1.20 -9.04 8.63
CA LEU A 150 -0.17 -8.01 8.62
C LEU A 150 -0.58 -6.76 9.42
N ILE A 151 -1.80 -6.27 9.22
CA ILE A 151 -2.35 -5.11 9.94
C ILE A 151 -2.36 -5.37 11.46
N ARG A 152 -2.78 -6.56 11.88
CA ARG A 152 -2.83 -6.98 13.29
C ARG A 152 -1.44 -7.10 13.91
N ILE A 153 -0.49 -7.74 13.23
CA ILE A 153 0.90 -7.89 13.72
C ILE A 153 1.58 -6.52 13.85
N ILE A 154 1.37 -5.61 12.92
CA ILE A 154 1.88 -4.23 12.99
C ILE A 154 1.15 -3.44 14.08
N GLY A 155 -0.03 -3.86 14.51
CA GLY A 155 -0.79 -3.22 15.58
C GLY A 155 -1.53 -1.96 15.17
N VAL A 156 -1.95 -1.86 13.90
CA VAL A 156 -2.84 -0.78 13.44
C VAL A 156 -4.21 -0.97 14.07
N LYS A 157 -4.83 0.11 14.56
CA LYS A 157 -6.09 0.06 15.30
C LYS A 157 -7.27 0.68 14.57
N THR A 158 -7.04 1.56 13.62
CA THR A 158 -8.13 2.35 13.01
C THR A 158 -8.14 2.28 11.50
N PHE A 159 -7.08 2.73 10.84
CA PHE A 159 -6.97 2.72 9.39
C PHE A 159 -5.51 2.70 8.95
N CYS A 160 -5.27 2.16 7.77
CA CYS A 160 -3.97 2.16 7.12
C CYS A 160 -4.14 2.09 5.60
N ARG A 161 -3.03 2.10 4.89
CA ARG A 161 -2.97 1.89 3.44
C ARG A 161 -1.84 0.92 3.13
N ILE A 162 -2.14 -0.11 2.37
CA ILE A 162 -1.15 -1.09 1.91
C ILE A 162 -0.83 -0.78 0.47
N ASP A 163 0.43 -0.53 0.18
CA ASP A 163 0.96 -0.28 -1.14
C ASP A 163 1.66 -1.55 -1.63
N ALA A 164 1.36 -1.96 -2.86
CA ALA A 164 1.88 -3.17 -3.47
C ALA A 164 2.08 -2.98 -4.98
N ARG A 165 2.66 -3.99 -5.64
CA ARG A 165 2.87 -3.97 -7.08
C ARG A 165 2.44 -5.28 -7.71
N ILE A 166 1.54 -5.21 -8.70
CA ILE A 166 1.10 -6.38 -9.47
C ILE A 166 2.08 -6.61 -10.60
N MET A 167 2.73 -7.79 -10.59
CA MET A 167 3.61 -8.20 -11.68
C MET A 167 2.79 -8.60 -12.90
N VAL A 168 3.13 -8.03 -14.06
CA VAL A 168 2.56 -8.39 -15.36
C VAL A 168 3.65 -8.62 -16.38
N SER A 169 3.34 -9.37 -17.44
CA SER A 169 4.27 -9.65 -18.53
C SER A 169 4.29 -8.55 -19.58
N ASN A 170 3.14 -7.90 -19.80
CA ASN A 170 2.98 -6.81 -20.76
C ASN A 170 1.90 -5.83 -20.28
N TYR A 171 1.79 -4.68 -20.96
CA TYR A 171 0.81 -3.65 -20.60
C TYR A 171 -0.64 -4.08 -20.83
N ASN A 172 -0.90 -4.90 -21.84
CA ASN A 172 -2.27 -5.34 -22.17
C ASN A 172 -2.90 -6.23 -21.09
N ASP A 173 -2.10 -6.72 -20.13
CA ASP A 173 -2.62 -7.47 -18.97
C ASP A 173 -3.46 -6.57 -18.04
N ILE A 174 -3.50 -5.24 -18.28
CA ILE A 174 -4.22 -4.29 -17.45
C ILE A 174 -5.73 -4.59 -17.41
N ASP A 175 -6.34 -4.97 -18.53
CA ASP A 175 -7.77 -5.27 -18.58
C ASP A 175 -8.12 -6.46 -17.68
N ALA A 176 -7.26 -7.47 -17.63
CA ALA A 176 -7.42 -8.61 -16.74
C ALA A 176 -7.25 -8.21 -15.26
N VAL A 177 -6.33 -7.30 -14.96
CA VAL A 177 -6.14 -6.76 -13.60
C VAL A 177 -7.37 -5.97 -13.15
N LEU A 178 -7.95 -5.15 -14.01
CA LEU A 178 -9.09 -4.29 -13.67
C LEU A 178 -10.42 -5.04 -13.60
N SER A 179 -10.56 -6.16 -14.31
CA SER A 179 -11.80 -6.94 -14.39
C SER A 179 -11.92 -8.10 -13.41
N SER A 180 -10.90 -8.33 -12.61
CA SER A 180 -10.84 -9.48 -11.68
C SER A 180 -10.50 -9.04 -10.25
N PRO A 181 -10.88 -9.82 -9.21
CA PRO A 181 -10.40 -9.59 -7.87
C PRO A 181 -8.87 -9.59 -7.80
N ILE A 182 -8.29 -8.64 -7.08
CA ILE A 182 -6.83 -8.61 -6.88
C ILE A 182 -6.38 -9.88 -6.16
N SER A 183 -5.45 -10.60 -6.78
CA SER A 183 -4.91 -11.87 -6.28
C SER A 183 -3.53 -11.68 -5.65
N ASP A 184 -3.20 -12.52 -4.68
CA ASP A 184 -1.89 -12.58 -4.02
C ASP A 184 -0.80 -13.27 -4.85
N ARG A 185 -1.16 -13.97 -5.95
CA ARG A 185 -0.23 -14.83 -6.72
C ARG A 185 0.92 -14.08 -7.40
N ASN A 186 0.67 -12.87 -7.85
CA ASN A 186 1.63 -12.01 -8.54
C ASN A 186 1.71 -10.61 -7.92
N LEU A 187 1.27 -10.47 -6.67
CA LEU A 187 1.23 -9.23 -5.93
C LEU A 187 2.42 -9.15 -4.99
N TYR A 188 3.29 -8.18 -5.19
CA TYR A 188 4.45 -7.93 -4.36
C TYR A 188 4.18 -6.77 -3.40
N PHE A 189 4.23 -7.04 -2.12
CA PHE A 189 4.12 -6.03 -1.06
C PHE A 189 5.25 -5.00 -1.20
N VAL A 190 4.90 -3.74 -1.09
CA VAL A 190 5.83 -2.61 -1.14
C VAL A 190 6.00 -1.97 0.22
N GLU A 191 4.91 -1.46 0.80
CA GLU A 191 4.94 -0.86 2.13
C GLU A 191 3.53 -0.81 2.75
N ILE A 192 3.46 -0.65 4.07
CA ILE A 192 2.24 -0.29 4.77
C ILE A 192 2.38 1.11 5.33
N ASN A 193 1.46 1.98 4.97
CA ASN A 193 1.39 3.33 5.50
C ASN A 193 0.39 3.37 6.65
N VAL A 194 0.91 3.43 7.87
CA VAL A 194 0.11 3.39 9.11
C VAL A 194 -0.45 4.76 9.52
N MET A 195 -0.03 5.83 8.83
CA MET A 195 -0.56 7.19 8.96
C MET A 195 -0.80 7.81 7.58
N PRO A 196 -1.68 7.22 6.76
CA PRO A 196 -1.94 7.76 5.43
C PRO A 196 -2.64 9.12 5.53
N THR A 197 -2.34 10.01 4.59
CA THR A 197 -3.08 11.27 4.46
C THR A 197 -4.52 10.98 4.04
N ILE A 198 -5.49 11.54 4.76
CA ILE A 198 -6.92 11.34 4.53
C ILE A 198 -7.50 12.65 3.97
N ASN A 199 -7.42 12.87 2.68
CA ASN A 199 -8.14 13.95 2.02
C ASN A 199 -8.68 13.45 0.66
N THR A 200 -9.64 14.18 0.11
CA THR A 200 -10.37 13.79 -1.11
C THR A 200 -9.48 13.67 -2.35
N ASN A 201 -8.33 14.32 -2.37
CA ASN A 201 -7.44 14.39 -3.53
C ASN A 201 -6.37 13.28 -3.54
N ASN A 202 -6.12 12.65 -2.39
CA ASN A 202 -5.14 11.57 -2.30
C ASN A 202 -5.78 10.19 -2.53
N SER A 203 -4.95 9.15 -2.46
CA SER A 203 -5.37 7.76 -2.71
C SER A 203 -6.44 7.28 -1.75
N PHE A 204 -6.34 7.63 -0.46
CA PHE A 204 -7.31 7.19 0.54
C PHE A 204 -8.70 7.80 0.27
N GLY A 205 -8.77 9.11 0.10
CA GLY A 205 -10.04 9.78 -0.17
C GLY A 205 -10.64 9.42 -1.53
N PHE A 206 -9.82 9.20 -2.56
CA PHE A 206 -10.29 8.74 -3.87
C PHE A 206 -10.93 7.35 -3.78
N SER A 207 -10.28 6.41 -3.07
CA SER A 207 -10.82 5.07 -2.84
C SER A 207 -12.11 5.12 -2.00
N TYR A 208 -12.15 5.94 -0.94
CA TYR A 208 -13.33 6.13 -0.11
C TYR A 208 -14.51 6.71 -0.91
N ALA A 209 -14.29 7.68 -1.78
CA ALA A 209 -15.33 8.22 -2.64
C ALA A 209 -15.91 7.14 -3.56
N GLY A 210 -15.04 6.32 -4.20
CA GLY A 210 -15.48 5.20 -5.02
C GLY A 210 -16.24 4.14 -4.22
N PHE A 211 -15.84 3.88 -2.98
CA PHE A 211 -16.57 2.97 -2.08
C PHE A 211 -17.97 3.53 -1.75
N ARG A 212 -18.06 4.79 -1.34
CA ARG A 212 -19.34 5.46 -1.03
C ARG A 212 -20.33 5.38 -2.19
N ASP A 213 -19.85 5.49 -3.41
CA ASP A 213 -20.69 5.52 -4.60
C ASP A 213 -20.95 4.10 -5.16
N SER A 214 -20.46 3.03 -4.48
CA SER A 214 -20.65 1.66 -4.90
C SER A 214 -21.99 1.07 -4.46
N PRO A 215 -22.60 0.11 -5.23
CA PRO A 215 -23.84 -0.57 -4.86
C PRO A 215 -23.78 -1.30 -3.52
N SER A 216 -22.59 -1.77 -3.12
CA SER A 216 -22.37 -2.48 -1.86
C SER A 216 -22.60 -1.58 -0.65
N GLN A 217 -22.32 -0.30 -0.75
CA GLN A 217 -22.49 0.65 0.34
C GLN A 217 -23.93 1.16 0.48
N ALA A 218 -24.67 1.26 -0.62
CA ALA A 218 -26.09 1.57 -0.55
C ALA A 218 -26.84 0.55 0.33
N LYS A 219 -26.33 -0.70 0.40
CA LYS A 219 -26.83 -1.77 1.27
C LYS A 219 -26.40 -1.56 2.73
N LEU A 220 -25.15 -1.10 2.97
CA LEU A 220 -24.64 -0.86 4.33
C LEU A 220 -25.28 0.36 4.98
N LEU A 221 -25.47 1.44 4.24
CA LEU A 221 -26.15 2.66 4.71
C LEU A 221 -27.61 2.38 5.07
N ARG A 222 -28.33 1.54 4.29
CA ARG A 222 -29.70 1.11 4.61
C ARG A 222 -29.80 0.28 5.88
N LEU A 223 -28.73 -0.43 6.26
CA LEU A 223 -28.68 -1.21 7.52
C LEU A 223 -28.36 -0.33 8.74
N LEU A 224 -27.76 0.85 8.55
CA LEU A 224 -27.47 1.80 9.62
C LEU A 224 -28.64 2.77 9.86
N ASP A 225 -29.54 2.91 8.89
CA ASP A 225 -30.77 3.72 8.98
C ASP A 225 -31.99 2.91 9.47
N SER A 226 -31.84 1.61 9.72
CA SER A 226 -32.87 0.70 10.25
C SER A 226 -32.62 0.35 11.69
#